data_112b549c0e1c807319e23c3a8e00592d
#
_entry.id   112b549c0e1c807319e23c3a8e00592d
#
_cell.length_a   1.000
_cell.length_b   1.000
_cell.length_c   1.000
_cell.angle_alpha   90.00
_cell.angle_beta   90.00
_cell.angle_gamma   90.00
#
_symmetry.space_group_name_H-M   'P 1'
#
loop_
_entity.id
_entity.type
_entity.pdbx_description
1 polymer ?
#
loop_
_entity_poly.entity_id
_entity_poly.type
_entity_poly.pdbx_seq_one_letter_code
_entity_poly.pdbx_strand_id
1 'polypeptide(L)'
;MSVYGYSTFLFKFFLFLSIYPITGANYYVATSYGSDSNNGTSINTPFKTIGKAASVMSAGDVCYIREGSYHETITINNKDGIQGSPIVFTRYNNERVILDGTLPIDTSWTVHSGNIYKKKLSFTPWQLFVGGLEQVMARWPNAKFSDESIWDNDNHWAKGTIDDDENAYSNGTMIDDPYTNDQGESINLSSQGFDLDQTNKEAIAILNTGSFRTWSRKVTSHSGGTFNYATTPGWKTKHHYYYLEGRLEF
;
A
#
# COMPACT_ATOMS: atom_id res chain seq x y z
N MET A 1 61.65 -28.70 60.25
CA MET A 1 60.49 -27.90 59.99
C MET A 1 60.58 -27.49 58.51
N SER A 2 59.89 -28.18 57.59
CA SER A 2 60.08 -28.03 56.17
C SER A 2 58.89 -27.22 55.65
N VAL A 3 59.16 -26.08 54.94
CA VAL A 3 58.16 -25.18 54.34
C VAL A 3 58.14 -25.47 52.85
N TYR A 4 57.07 -26.09 52.37
CA TYR A 4 56.82 -26.25 50.95
C TYR A 4 56.17 -24.92 50.36
N GLY A 5 56.93 -24.30 49.48
CA GLY A 5 56.39 -23.20 48.66
C GLY A 5 55.67 -23.74 47.46
N TYR A 6 54.37 -23.39 47.33
CA TYR A 6 53.60 -23.62 46.12
C TYR A 6 53.83 -22.50 45.14
N SER A 7 54.45 -22.80 44.00
CA SER A 7 54.55 -21.87 42.84
C SER A 7 53.30 -21.98 42.00
N THR A 8 52.48 -20.91 42.01
CA THR A 8 51.30 -20.81 41.19
C THR A 8 51.70 -20.37 39.79
N PHE A 9 51.70 -21.27 38.83
CA PHE A 9 51.92 -20.98 37.43
C PHE A 9 50.63 -20.41 36.85
N LEU A 10 50.55 -19.07 36.63
CA LEU A 10 49.46 -18.43 35.93
C LEU A 10 49.65 -18.58 34.41
N PHE A 11 48.90 -19.51 33.82
CA PHE A 11 48.84 -19.64 32.36
C PHE A 11 47.93 -18.53 31.79
N LYS A 12 48.53 -17.47 31.26
CA LYS A 12 47.79 -16.45 30.49
C LYS A 12 47.47 -17.02 29.11
N PHE A 13 46.23 -17.45 28.95
CA PHE A 13 45.68 -17.83 27.64
C PHE A 13 45.40 -16.54 26.84
N PHE A 14 46.29 -16.18 25.92
CA PHE A 14 46.05 -15.13 24.96
C PHE A 14 45.17 -15.68 23.85
N LEU A 15 43.86 -15.44 23.92
CA LEU A 15 42.96 -15.66 22.80
C LEU A 15 43.24 -14.60 21.72
N PHE A 16 44.02 -14.97 20.71
CA PHE A 16 44.14 -14.14 19.50
C PHE A 16 42.85 -14.25 18.70
N LEU A 17 41.91 -13.32 18.92
CA LEU A 17 40.77 -13.14 18.05
C LEU A 17 41.30 -12.50 16.75
N SER A 18 41.52 -13.30 15.74
CA SER A 18 41.86 -12.78 14.38
C SER A 18 40.63 -12.08 13.84
N ILE A 19 40.62 -10.76 13.91
CA ILE A 19 39.60 -9.94 13.22
C ILE A 19 39.99 -9.95 11.76
N TYR A 20 39.44 -10.89 10.99
CA TYR A 20 39.51 -10.82 9.54
C TYR A 20 38.59 -9.66 9.09
N PRO A 21 39.07 -8.72 8.29
CA PRO A 21 38.18 -7.75 7.69
C PRO A 21 37.16 -8.50 6.80
N ILE A 22 35.88 -8.34 7.10
CA ILE A 22 34.85 -8.87 6.21
C ILE A 22 34.87 -7.98 4.97
N THR A 23 35.46 -8.48 3.89
CA THR A 23 35.37 -7.85 2.57
C THR A 23 34.06 -8.27 1.96
N GLY A 24 33.09 -7.37 1.97
CA GLY A 24 31.79 -7.60 1.33
C GLY A 24 31.92 -7.74 -0.19
N ALA A 25 31.02 -8.50 -0.77
CA ALA A 25 30.89 -8.62 -2.22
C ALA A 25 30.10 -7.45 -2.80
N ASN A 26 30.36 -7.13 -4.07
CA ASN A 26 29.56 -6.20 -4.85
C ASN A 26 28.60 -6.99 -5.73
N TYR A 27 27.30 -6.67 -5.62
CA TYR A 27 26.26 -7.21 -6.47
C TYR A 27 25.68 -6.13 -7.36
N TYR A 28 25.20 -6.52 -8.52
CA TYR A 28 24.58 -5.62 -9.51
C TYR A 28 23.19 -6.13 -9.84
N VAL A 29 22.25 -5.20 -9.97
CA VAL A 29 20.86 -5.47 -10.37
C VAL A 29 20.49 -4.57 -11.52
N ALA A 30 19.88 -5.14 -12.58
CA ALA A 30 19.38 -4.40 -13.73
C ALA A 30 18.09 -5.03 -14.24
N THR A 31 16.98 -4.29 -14.18
CA THR A 31 15.67 -4.81 -14.61
C THR A 31 15.59 -5.02 -16.14
N SER A 32 16.34 -4.26 -16.93
CA SER A 32 16.26 -4.28 -18.39
C SER A 32 17.04 -5.43 -19.05
N TYR A 33 18.18 -5.85 -18.48
CA TYR A 33 19.05 -6.87 -19.09
C TYR A 33 19.57 -7.91 -18.09
N GLY A 34 19.20 -7.81 -16.83
CA GLY A 34 19.58 -8.75 -15.78
C GLY A 34 18.83 -10.07 -15.85
N SER A 35 19.37 -11.07 -15.18
CA SER A 35 18.73 -12.37 -14.98
C SER A 35 19.02 -12.90 -13.58
N ASP A 36 18.00 -13.41 -12.90
CA ASP A 36 18.15 -13.98 -11.56
C ASP A 36 18.87 -15.35 -11.57
N SER A 37 19.17 -15.88 -12.78
CA SER A 37 20.08 -17.03 -12.95
C SER A 37 21.56 -16.65 -13.02
N ASN A 38 21.88 -15.36 -13.14
CA ASN A 38 23.25 -14.87 -13.08
C ASN A 38 23.82 -14.98 -11.65
N ASN A 39 25.15 -14.78 -11.51
CA ASN A 39 25.78 -14.67 -10.20
C ASN A 39 25.69 -13.27 -9.56
N GLY A 40 25.32 -12.27 -10.34
CA GLY A 40 25.12 -10.88 -9.92
C GLY A 40 26.40 -10.10 -9.56
N THR A 41 27.58 -10.70 -9.64
CA THR A 41 28.84 -10.08 -9.17
C THR A 41 29.51 -9.20 -10.23
N SER A 42 28.93 -9.06 -11.41
CA SER A 42 29.42 -8.21 -12.50
C SER A 42 28.30 -7.36 -13.06
N ILE A 43 28.65 -6.15 -13.46
CA ILE A 43 27.71 -5.25 -14.15
C ILE A 43 27.21 -5.83 -15.49
N ASN A 44 27.96 -6.73 -16.10
CA ASN A 44 27.61 -7.38 -17.37
C ASN A 44 26.71 -8.62 -17.17
N THR A 45 26.67 -9.17 -15.96
CA THR A 45 25.84 -10.33 -15.58
C THR A 45 25.07 -10.03 -14.30
N PRO A 46 24.27 -8.95 -14.25
CA PRO A 46 23.55 -8.55 -13.03
C PRO A 46 22.38 -9.48 -12.76
N PHE A 47 21.89 -9.49 -11.54
CA PHE A 47 20.56 -10.01 -11.23
C PHE A 47 19.49 -9.16 -11.93
N LYS A 48 18.32 -9.72 -12.12
CA LYS A 48 17.16 -9.00 -12.62
C LYS A 48 16.42 -8.25 -11.54
N THR A 49 16.32 -8.85 -10.35
CA THR A 49 15.50 -8.35 -9.22
C THR A 49 16.37 -7.97 -8.02
N ILE A 50 15.91 -6.95 -7.29
CA ILE A 50 16.51 -6.55 -6.01
C ILE A 50 16.26 -7.64 -4.97
N GLY A 51 15.09 -8.30 -5.01
CA GLY A 51 14.77 -9.42 -4.14
C GLY A 51 15.77 -10.58 -4.27
N LYS A 52 16.25 -10.87 -5.48
CA LYS A 52 17.31 -11.86 -5.69
C LYS A 52 18.62 -11.44 -5.04
N ALA A 53 19.04 -10.20 -5.21
CA ALA A 53 20.24 -9.68 -4.54
C ALA A 53 20.08 -9.78 -3.00
N ALA A 54 18.94 -9.32 -2.47
CA ALA A 54 18.64 -9.41 -1.04
C ALA A 54 18.74 -10.85 -0.50
N SER A 55 18.33 -11.84 -1.29
CA SER A 55 18.35 -13.26 -0.87
C SER A 55 19.76 -13.81 -0.68
N VAL A 56 20.76 -13.32 -1.40
CA VAL A 56 22.14 -13.86 -1.39
C VAL A 56 23.12 -13.01 -0.56
N MET A 57 22.82 -11.72 -0.35
CA MET A 57 23.70 -10.81 0.37
C MET A 57 23.88 -11.16 1.83
N SER A 58 25.03 -10.78 2.36
CA SER A 58 25.47 -10.94 3.75
C SER A 58 26.08 -9.64 4.28
N ALA A 59 26.42 -9.59 5.55
CA ALA A 59 27.03 -8.41 6.18
C ALA A 59 28.28 -7.93 5.40
N GLY A 60 28.33 -6.63 5.12
CA GLY A 60 29.39 -5.98 4.35
C GLY A 60 29.16 -5.90 2.87
N ASP A 61 28.16 -6.60 2.31
CA ASP A 61 27.88 -6.61 0.88
C ASP A 61 27.18 -5.32 0.41
N VAL A 62 27.46 -4.92 -0.82
CA VAL A 62 26.88 -3.76 -1.47
C VAL A 62 26.14 -4.20 -2.73
N CYS A 63 24.87 -3.82 -2.85
CA CYS A 63 24.08 -3.99 -4.06
C CYS A 63 23.98 -2.67 -4.83
N TYR A 64 24.49 -2.64 -6.04
CA TYR A 64 24.38 -1.53 -6.98
C TYR A 64 23.21 -1.75 -7.93
N ILE A 65 22.19 -0.90 -7.79
CA ILE A 65 20.96 -0.97 -8.59
C ILE A 65 21.08 -0.04 -9.77
N ARG A 66 20.92 -0.58 -10.99
CA ARG A 66 20.96 0.15 -12.26
C ARG A 66 19.65 0.90 -12.49
N GLU A 67 19.65 1.85 -13.39
CA GLU A 67 18.47 2.62 -13.76
C GLU A 67 17.29 1.74 -14.17
N GLY A 68 16.08 2.18 -13.82
CA GLY A 68 14.84 1.52 -14.20
C GLY A 68 13.77 1.59 -13.10
N SER A 69 12.58 1.11 -13.46
CA SER A 69 11.46 0.91 -12.50
C SER A 69 11.41 -0.56 -12.11
N TYR A 70 11.41 -0.81 -10.83
CA TYR A 70 11.40 -2.14 -10.22
C TYR A 70 10.04 -2.37 -9.58
N HIS A 71 9.19 -3.17 -10.23
CA HIS A 71 7.86 -3.55 -9.76
C HIS A 71 7.95 -4.86 -8.99
N GLU A 72 8.41 -4.78 -7.76
CA GLU A 72 8.60 -5.97 -6.93
C GLU A 72 8.37 -5.69 -5.44
N THR A 73 7.93 -6.71 -4.72
CA THR A 73 7.92 -6.69 -3.25
C THR A 73 9.23 -7.28 -2.75
N ILE A 74 10.04 -6.46 -2.09
CA ILE A 74 11.34 -6.88 -1.56
C ILE A 74 11.13 -7.28 -0.10
N THR A 75 11.42 -8.55 0.21
CA THR A 75 11.39 -9.06 1.57
C THR A 75 12.82 -9.38 2.02
N ILE A 76 13.26 -8.75 3.11
CA ILE A 76 14.58 -8.96 3.71
C ILE A 76 14.36 -9.67 5.05
N ASN A 77 14.53 -10.99 5.04
CA ASN A 77 14.35 -11.81 6.24
C ASN A 77 15.69 -12.40 6.70
N ASN A 78 15.95 -12.37 8.00
CA ASN A 78 17.14 -12.95 8.63
C ASN A 78 18.45 -12.50 7.98
N LYS A 79 18.51 -11.22 7.60
CA LYS A 79 19.65 -10.57 6.96
C LYS A 79 20.06 -9.36 7.79
N ASP A 80 20.97 -9.59 8.71
CA ASP A 80 21.50 -8.53 9.54
C ASP A 80 22.90 -8.11 9.07
N GLY A 81 23.15 -6.82 9.02
CA GLY A 81 24.50 -6.30 8.98
C GLY A 81 25.15 -6.44 10.34
N ILE A 82 26.44 -6.24 10.40
CA ILE A 82 27.17 -6.15 11.68
C ILE A 82 27.78 -4.76 11.82
N GLN A 83 28.14 -4.39 13.03
CA GLN A 83 28.75 -3.10 13.28
C GLN A 83 30.02 -2.92 12.42
N GLY A 84 30.04 -1.85 11.62
CA GLY A 84 31.12 -1.55 10.67
C GLY A 84 31.02 -2.29 9.32
N SER A 85 30.05 -3.17 9.14
CA SER A 85 29.84 -3.93 7.89
C SER A 85 28.34 -4.09 7.59
N PRO A 86 27.61 -3.00 7.29
CA PRO A 86 26.19 -3.05 6.96
C PRO A 86 25.96 -3.74 5.60
N ILE A 87 24.76 -4.23 5.37
CA ILE A 87 24.27 -4.58 4.04
C ILE A 87 23.78 -3.30 3.38
N VAL A 88 24.27 -2.98 2.19
CA VAL A 88 23.96 -1.71 1.51
C VAL A 88 23.27 -1.94 0.18
N PHE A 89 22.13 -1.27 -0.03
CA PHE A 89 21.48 -1.13 -1.32
C PHE A 89 21.61 0.32 -1.75
N THR A 90 22.17 0.54 -2.95
CA THR A 90 22.39 1.89 -3.46
C THR A 90 22.25 1.92 -4.97
N ARG A 91 21.94 3.08 -5.53
CA ARG A 91 21.94 3.28 -6.96
C ARG A 91 23.37 3.28 -7.54
N TYR A 92 23.54 2.74 -8.71
CA TYR A 92 24.82 2.78 -9.42
C TYR A 92 25.02 4.18 -10.06
N ASN A 93 26.19 4.79 -9.86
CA ASN A 93 26.62 6.03 -10.52
C ASN A 93 25.55 7.16 -10.64
N ASN A 94 24.73 7.36 -9.62
CA ASN A 94 23.64 8.35 -9.64
C ASN A 94 22.53 8.09 -10.69
N GLU A 95 22.44 6.89 -11.24
CA GLU A 95 21.36 6.47 -12.12
C GLU A 95 19.98 6.60 -11.43
N ARG A 96 18.93 6.85 -12.22
CA ARG A 96 17.57 6.99 -11.68
C ARG A 96 16.97 5.62 -11.43
N VAL A 97 16.81 5.27 -10.17
CA VAL A 97 16.15 4.03 -9.70
C VAL A 97 14.80 4.38 -9.10
N ILE A 98 13.75 3.70 -9.54
CA ILE A 98 12.39 3.83 -9.01
C ILE A 98 11.98 2.47 -8.45
N LEU A 99 11.67 2.42 -7.17
CA LEU A 99 10.97 1.29 -6.55
C LEU A 99 9.48 1.56 -6.66
N ASP A 100 8.80 0.77 -7.46
CA ASP A 100 7.40 0.98 -7.78
C ASP A 100 6.57 -0.19 -7.24
N GLY A 101 5.74 0.09 -6.24
CA GLY A 101 4.87 -0.90 -5.60
C GLY A 101 3.64 -1.27 -6.43
N THR A 102 3.46 -0.70 -7.62
CA THR A 102 2.32 -0.98 -8.48
C THR A 102 2.54 -2.24 -9.32
N LEU A 103 1.43 -2.86 -9.76
CA LEU A 103 1.44 -3.91 -10.77
C LEU A 103 1.13 -3.28 -12.13
N PRO A 104 2.02 -3.40 -13.14
CA PRO A 104 1.75 -2.90 -14.47
C PRO A 104 0.52 -3.60 -15.08
N ILE A 105 -0.44 -2.82 -15.59
CA ILE A 105 -1.54 -3.33 -16.38
C ILE A 105 -1.08 -3.30 -17.84
N ASP A 106 -1.09 -4.47 -18.49
CA ASP A 106 -0.69 -4.57 -19.89
C ASP A 106 -1.57 -3.73 -20.83
N THR A 107 -1.15 -3.58 -22.07
CA THR A 107 -1.78 -2.69 -23.07
C THR A 107 -3.02 -3.29 -23.76
N SER A 108 -3.55 -4.43 -23.32
CA SER A 108 -4.72 -5.08 -23.95
C SER A 108 -6.04 -4.48 -23.46
N TRP A 109 -6.20 -3.19 -23.63
CA TRP A 109 -7.46 -2.48 -23.37
C TRP A 109 -8.39 -2.56 -24.56
N THR A 110 -9.69 -2.73 -24.31
CA THR A 110 -10.73 -2.73 -25.35
C THR A 110 -11.62 -1.51 -25.21
N VAL A 111 -12.06 -0.95 -26.33
CA VAL A 111 -13.04 0.14 -26.31
C VAL A 111 -14.35 -0.38 -25.72
N HIS A 112 -14.91 0.33 -24.77
CA HIS A 112 -16.23 0.08 -24.22
C HIS A 112 -17.28 0.91 -24.94
N SER A 113 -17.10 2.24 -24.98
CA SER A 113 -17.99 3.17 -25.66
C SER A 113 -17.23 4.49 -25.88
N GLY A 114 -17.27 5.04 -27.09
CA GLY A 114 -16.56 6.28 -27.41
C GLY A 114 -15.09 6.23 -27.01
N ASN A 115 -14.69 7.12 -26.13
CA ASN A 115 -13.33 7.19 -25.58
C ASN A 115 -13.15 6.42 -24.26
N ILE A 116 -14.13 5.62 -23.86
CA ILE A 116 -14.08 4.81 -22.65
C ILE A 116 -13.47 3.44 -22.98
N TYR A 117 -12.41 3.09 -22.29
CA TYR A 117 -11.74 1.80 -22.43
C TYR A 117 -12.02 0.95 -21.21
N LYS A 118 -12.05 -0.38 -21.42
CA LYS A 118 -12.20 -1.36 -20.35
C LYS A 118 -11.16 -2.46 -20.42
N LYS A 119 -10.82 -2.98 -19.26
CA LYS A 119 -9.97 -4.15 -19.10
C LYS A 119 -10.51 -5.03 -17.98
N LYS A 120 -10.63 -6.32 -18.24
CA LYS A 120 -10.94 -7.28 -17.19
C LYS A 120 -9.67 -7.63 -16.43
N LEU A 121 -9.68 -7.43 -15.11
CA LEU A 121 -8.62 -7.84 -14.21
C LEU A 121 -9.01 -9.14 -13.50
N SER A 122 -8.03 -9.92 -13.08
CA SER A 122 -8.20 -11.13 -12.27
C SER A 122 -8.23 -10.84 -10.75
N PHE A 123 -8.05 -9.58 -10.37
CA PHE A 123 -8.05 -9.11 -9.00
C PHE A 123 -8.81 -7.78 -8.91
N THR A 124 -9.20 -7.38 -7.71
CA THR A 124 -9.80 -6.08 -7.44
C THR A 124 -8.70 -5.07 -7.10
N PRO A 125 -8.46 -4.03 -7.92
CA PRO A 125 -7.47 -3.01 -7.62
C PRO A 125 -7.97 -2.11 -6.48
N TRP A 126 -7.07 -1.68 -5.62
CA TRP A 126 -7.35 -0.66 -4.61
C TRP A 126 -7.09 0.76 -5.13
N GLN A 127 -6.15 0.88 -6.05
CA GLN A 127 -5.71 2.15 -6.61
C GLN A 127 -5.36 1.94 -8.07
N LEU A 128 -5.60 2.96 -8.87
CA LEU A 128 -5.19 3.00 -10.27
C LEU A 128 -4.29 4.21 -10.48
N PHE A 129 -3.16 4.01 -11.13
CA PHE A 129 -2.24 5.09 -11.53
C PHE A 129 -2.17 5.17 -13.05
N VAL A 130 -2.34 6.37 -13.58
CA VAL A 130 -2.19 6.66 -15.01
C VAL A 130 -1.12 7.73 -15.19
N GLY A 131 -0.04 7.40 -15.88
CA GLY A 131 1.08 8.33 -16.04
C GLY A 131 1.76 8.72 -14.73
N GLY A 132 1.70 7.87 -13.70
CA GLY A 132 2.25 8.14 -12.37
C GLY A 132 1.32 8.97 -11.46
N LEU A 133 0.12 9.32 -11.93
CA LEU A 133 -0.87 10.05 -11.15
C LEU A 133 -1.96 9.09 -10.67
N GLU A 134 -2.25 9.14 -9.38
CA GLU A 134 -3.35 8.38 -8.80
C GLU A 134 -4.68 8.86 -9.35
N GLN A 135 -5.55 7.90 -9.70
CA GLN A 135 -6.91 8.15 -10.16
C GLN A 135 -7.90 7.89 -9.04
N VAL A 136 -8.91 8.74 -8.93
CA VAL A 136 -10.01 8.49 -8.02
C VAL A 136 -10.85 7.35 -8.57
N MET A 137 -11.25 6.41 -7.71
CA MET A 137 -12.24 5.40 -8.05
C MET A 137 -13.56 6.08 -8.43
N ALA A 138 -14.33 5.50 -9.35
CA ALA A 138 -15.69 5.96 -9.60
C ALA A 138 -16.44 5.98 -8.28
N ARG A 139 -16.94 7.14 -7.87
CA ARG A 139 -17.56 7.37 -6.56
C ARG A 139 -18.74 8.32 -6.65
N TRP A 140 -19.64 8.20 -5.72
CA TRP A 140 -20.72 9.16 -5.48
C TRP A 140 -20.72 9.58 -3.99
N PRO A 141 -20.78 10.87 -3.65
CA PRO A 141 -20.71 12.05 -4.56
C PRO A 141 -19.34 12.13 -5.26
N ASN A 142 -19.33 12.74 -6.46
CA ASN A 142 -18.12 12.90 -7.27
C ASN A 142 -17.08 13.79 -6.57
N ALA A 143 -15.83 13.44 -6.72
CA ALA A 143 -14.69 14.23 -6.25
C ALA A 143 -13.43 13.91 -7.07
N LYS A 144 -12.43 14.80 -7.04
CA LYS A 144 -11.20 14.69 -7.81
C LYS A 144 -9.98 15.05 -6.96
N PHE A 145 -8.82 14.50 -7.32
CA PHE A 145 -7.56 14.97 -6.74
C PHE A 145 -7.13 16.32 -7.29
N SER A 146 -7.47 16.60 -8.56
CA SER A 146 -6.98 17.81 -9.27
C SER A 146 -7.52 19.13 -8.75
N ASP A 147 -8.66 19.12 -8.07
CA ASP A 147 -9.32 20.28 -7.48
C ASP A 147 -9.43 20.18 -5.95
N GLU A 148 -8.77 19.18 -5.36
CA GLU A 148 -8.75 18.89 -3.93
C GLU A 148 -10.12 18.52 -3.32
N SER A 149 -11.16 18.40 -4.14
CA SER A 149 -12.52 18.10 -3.68
C SER A 149 -12.64 16.75 -2.95
N ILE A 150 -11.70 15.84 -3.19
CA ILE A 150 -11.65 14.55 -2.47
C ILE A 150 -11.49 14.72 -0.95
N TRP A 151 -10.93 15.87 -0.51
CA TRP A 151 -10.70 16.17 0.91
C TRP A 151 -11.81 17.02 1.54
N ASP A 152 -12.73 17.52 0.70
CA ASP A 152 -13.84 18.37 1.15
C ASP A 152 -15.04 17.53 1.56
N ASN A 153 -15.11 17.20 2.84
CA ASN A 153 -16.21 16.39 3.39
C ASN A 153 -17.55 17.12 3.36
N ASP A 154 -17.54 18.43 3.47
CA ASP A 154 -18.78 19.20 3.62
C ASP A 154 -19.56 19.30 2.31
N ASN A 155 -18.85 19.25 1.18
CA ASN A 155 -19.43 19.43 -0.14
C ASN A 155 -19.39 18.18 -1.04
N HIS A 156 -18.43 17.28 -0.80
CA HIS A 156 -18.17 16.13 -1.68
C HIS A 156 -18.27 14.76 -0.98
N TRP A 157 -18.90 14.73 0.18
CA TRP A 157 -19.32 13.51 0.83
C TRP A 157 -20.82 13.57 1.11
N ALA A 158 -21.52 12.47 1.01
CA ALA A 158 -22.89 12.37 1.48
C ALA A 158 -22.92 12.38 3.02
N LYS A 159 -24.01 12.88 3.57
CA LYS A 159 -24.26 12.91 5.01
C LYS A 159 -25.28 11.85 5.35
N GLY A 160 -25.13 11.24 6.48
CA GLY A 160 -26.08 10.25 6.95
C GLY A 160 -26.49 10.49 8.38
N THR A 161 -27.69 10.10 8.72
CA THR A 161 -28.18 10.08 10.08
C THR A 161 -27.69 8.79 10.73
N ILE A 162 -26.90 8.91 11.79
CA ILE A 162 -26.59 7.80 12.70
C ILE A 162 -27.30 8.07 14.00
N ASP A 163 -27.77 7.03 14.68
CA ASP A 163 -28.32 7.14 16.01
C ASP A 163 -27.43 8.02 16.91
N ASP A 164 -28.02 9.05 17.52
CA ASP A 164 -27.37 10.01 18.41
C ASP A 164 -26.85 9.40 19.72
N ASP A 165 -26.89 8.09 19.87
CA ASP A 165 -26.30 7.41 21.01
C ASP A 165 -24.78 7.52 20.90
N GLU A 166 -24.17 8.35 21.75
CA GLU A 166 -22.72 8.50 21.85
C GLU A 166 -21.97 7.18 22.08
N ASN A 167 -22.67 6.13 22.40
CA ASN A 167 -22.19 4.77 22.58
C ASN A 167 -22.65 3.83 21.46
N ALA A 168 -23.51 4.30 20.55
CA ALA A 168 -23.95 3.49 19.43
C ALA A 168 -22.77 3.26 18.48
N TYR A 169 -22.50 2.04 18.29
CA TYR A 169 -21.73 1.56 17.16
C TYR A 169 -22.57 1.83 15.91
N SER A 170 -21.92 2.08 14.83
CA SER A 170 -22.60 1.95 13.56
C SER A 170 -23.26 0.57 13.52
N ASN A 171 -24.57 0.55 13.66
CA ASN A 171 -25.38 -0.67 13.75
C ASN A 171 -25.45 -1.46 12.44
N GLY A 172 -24.69 -1.00 11.40
CA GLY A 172 -24.70 -1.58 10.08
C GLY A 172 -25.76 -0.98 9.14
N THR A 173 -26.36 0.14 9.52
CA THR A 173 -27.35 0.85 8.69
C THR A 173 -26.93 2.30 8.50
N MET A 174 -26.97 2.79 7.27
CA MET A 174 -26.80 4.20 6.92
C MET A 174 -28.13 4.71 6.36
N ILE A 175 -28.61 5.80 6.90
CA ILE A 175 -29.76 6.54 6.39
C ILE A 175 -29.23 7.86 5.85
N ASP A 176 -29.42 8.11 4.56
CA ASP A 176 -28.98 9.33 3.90
C ASP A 176 -29.73 10.55 4.46
N ASP A 177 -29.00 11.63 4.70
CA ASP A 177 -29.53 12.93 5.11
C ASP A 177 -29.25 13.93 3.98
N PRO A 178 -30.21 14.09 3.03
CA PRO A 178 -30.02 14.90 1.84
C PRO A 178 -29.73 16.36 2.14
N TYR A 179 -28.79 16.94 1.42
CA TYR A 179 -28.47 18.37 1.53
C TYR A 179 -28.08 18.96 0.16
N THR A 180 -27.98 20.28 0.11
CA THR A 180 -27.45 21.01 -1.04
C THR A 180 -26.06 21.54 -0.67
N ASN A 181 -25.05 21.21 -1.47
CA ASN A 181 -23.70 21.68 -1.26
C ASN A 181 -23.50 23.16 -1.66
N ASP A 182 -22.33 23.73 -1.39
CA ASP A 182 -22.03 25.14 -1.68
C ASP A 182 -22.03 25.47 -3.19
N GLN A 183 -21.92 24.46 -4.05
CA GLN A 183 -22.03 24.56 -5.49
C GLN A 183 -23.49 24.53 -5.99
N GLY A 184 -24.46 24.35 -5.10
CA GLY A 184 -25.88 24.23 -5.41
C GLY A 184 -26.30 22.84 -5.92
N GLU A 185 -25.46 21.82 -5.78
CA GLU A 185 -25.77 20.46 -6.17
C GLU A 185 -26.53 19.73 -5.04
N SER A 186 -27.58 18.99 -5.41
CA SER A 186 -28.30 18.15 -4.46
C SER A 186 -27.57 16.84 -4.23
N ILE A 187 -27.10 16.64 -3.02
CA ILE A 187 -26.53 15.38 -2.57
C ILE A 187 -27.65 14.59 -1.89
N ASN A 188 -28.19 13.61 -2.60
CA ASN A 188 -29.38 12.85 -2.18
C ASN A 188 -29.33 11.46 -2.82
N LEU A 189 -29.07 10.44 -2.00
CA LEU A 189 -28.90 9.06 -2.46
C LEU A 189 -30.18 8.53 -3.14
N SER A 190 -31.35 8.79 -2.56
CA SER A 190 -32.61 8.27 -3.08
C SER A 190 -32.96 8.80 -4.47
N SER A 191 -32.42 9.95 -4.85
CA SER A 191 -32.66 10.56 -6.17
C SER A 191 -31.71 10.03 -7.27
N GLN A 192 -30.68 9.27 -6.92
CA GLN A 192 -29.68 8.80 -7.88
C GLN A 192 -30.17 7.62 -8.73
N GLY A 193 -31.20 6.89 -8.29
CA GLY A 193 -31.66 5.71 -8.97
C GLY A 193 -30.68 4.52 -8.91
N PHE A 194 -29.73 4.55 -7.98
CA PHE A 194 -28.79 3.45 -7.78
C PHE A 194 -29.51 2.22 -7.22
N ASP A 195 -29.01 1.06 -7.59
CA ASP A 195 -29.38 -0.25 -7.02
C ASP A 195 -28.08 -0.86 -6.45
N LEU A 196 -27.81 -0.57 -5.18
CA LEU A 196 -26.50 -0.83 -4.56
C LEU A 196 -26.27 -2.28 -4.17
N ASP A 197 -27.30 -3.11 -4.11
CA ASP A 197 -27.24 -4.52 -3.67
C ASP A 197 -27.33 -5.54 -4.79
N GLN A 198 -27.13 -5.10 -6.04
CA GLN A 198 -27.13 -6.01 -7.20
C GLN A 198 -26.09 -7.12 -7.05
N THR A 199 -26.52 -8.34 -7.29
CA THR A 199 -25.64 -9.50 -7.38
C THR A 199 -24.57 -9.29 -8.46
N ASN A 200 -23.31 -9.46 -8.13
CA ASN A 200 -22.14 -9.28 -9.00
C ASN A 200 -21.76 -7.82 -9.34
N LYS A 201 -22.38 -6.84 -8.70
CA LYS A 201 -22.00 -5.44 -8.79
C LYS A 201 -21.91 -4.86 -7.38
N GLU A 202 -20.78 -5.06 -6.75
CA GLU A 202 -20.59 -4.66 -5.36
C GLU A 202 -20.39 -3.14 -5.24
N ALA A 203 -21.25 -2.49 -4.48
CA ALA A 203 -21.01 -1.14 -4.02
C ALA A 203 -20.23 -1.20 -2.70
N ILE A 204 -19.21 -0.38 -2.57
CA ILE A 204 -18.43 -0.20 -1.35
C ILE A 204 -18.80 1.14 -0.73
N ALA A 205 -19.20 1.11 0.51
CA ALA A 205 -19.41 2.33 1.29
C ALA A 205 -18.13 2.65 2.09
N ILE A 206 -17.64 3.84 1.92
CA ILE A 206 -16.57 4.42 2.74
C ILE A 206 -17.26 5.28 3.78
N LEU A 207 -17.13 4.89 5.02
CA LEU A 207 -17.91 5.38 6.15
C LEU A 207 -17.01 6.12 7.13
N ASN A 208 -17.22 7.41 7.29
CA ASN A 208 -16.62 8.18 8.37
C ASN A 208 -17.61 8.30 9.51
N THR A 209 -17.70 7.26 10.32
CA THR A 209 -18.70 7.09 11.39
C THR A 209 -18.14 7.37 12.79
N GLY A 210 -16.98 7.97 12.88
CA GLY A 210 -16.40 8.31 14.18
C GLY A 210 -15.14 9.14 14.08
N SER A 211 -14.74 9.75 15.20
CA SER A 211 -13.51 10.52 15.25
C SER A 211 -12.31 9.67 14.85
N PHE A 212 -11.52 10.16 13.87
CA PHE A 212 -10.27 9.55 13.40
C PHE A 212 -10.39 8.17 12.76
N ARG A 213 -11.59 7.73 12.36
CA ARG A 213 -11.79 6.40 11.77
C ARG A 213 -12.68 6.44 10.56
N THR A 214 -12.17 5.90 9.48
CA THR A 214 -12.91 5.63 8.24
C THR A 214 -12.91 4.13 8.01
N TRP A 215 -14.05 3.60 7.59
CA TRP A 215 -14.26 2.18 7.36
C TRP A 215 -14.71 1.94 5.93
N SER A 216 -14.19 0.91 5.31
CA SER A 216 -14.66 0.40 4.03
C SER A 216 -15.54 -0.82 4.28
N ARG A 217 -16.76 -0.80 3.77
CA ARG A 217 -17.74 -1.89 3.91
C ARG A 217 -18.51 -2.10 2.62
N LYS A 218 -18.74 -3.37 2.31
CA LYS A 218 -19.65 -3.75 1.24
C LYS A 218 -21.09 -3.42 1.62
N VAL A 219 -21.84 -2.82 0.70
CA VAL A 219 -23.28 -2.66 0.83
C VAL A 219 -23.95 -4.04 0.72
N THR A 220 -24.79 -4.40 1.67
CA THR A 220 -25.44 -5.71 1.74
C THR A 220 -26.90 -5.68 1.36
N SER A 221 -27.56 -4.52 1.50
CA SER A 221 -28.91 -4.26 1.01
C SER A 221 -29.12 -2.76 0.86
N HIS A 222 -30.09 -2.36 -0.01
CA HIS A 222 -30.38 -0.96 -0.31
C HIS A 222 -31.88 -0.77 -0.58
N SER A 223 -32.42 0.35 -0.07
CA SER A 223 -33.78 0.80 -0.39
C SER A 223 -33.89 2.32 -0.24
N GLY A 224 -34.10 3.02 -1.34
CA GLY A 224 -34.23 4.47 -1.35
C GLY A 224 -32.98 5.19 -0.82
N GLY A 225 -33.10 5.95 0.26
CA GLY A 225 -31.97 6.61 0.93
C GLY A 225 -31.30 5.77 2.02
N THR A 226 -31.60 4.46 2.13
CA THR A 226 -31.07 3.62 3.22
C THR A 226 -30.29 2.45 2.66
N PHE A 227 -29.11 2.17 3.22
CA PHE A 227 -28.38 0.95 2.90
C PHE A 227 -27.80 0.29 4.16
N ASN A 228 -27.59 -1.02 4.09
CA ASN A 228 -27.01 -1.80 5.17
C ASN A 228 -25.60 -2.29 4.82
N TYR A 229 -24.80 -2.51 5.84
CA TYR A 229 -23.41 -2.98 5.75
C TYR A 229 -23.01 -3.74 7.01
N ALA A 230 -21.92 -4.49 6.98
CA ALA A 230 -21.40 -5.14 8.19
C ALA A 230 -20.98 -4.09 9.22
N THR A 231 -21.42 -4.24 10.46
CA THR A 231 -21.14 -3.31 11.56
C THR A 231 -19.67 -2.94 11.67
N THR A 232 -19.40 -1.73 12.11
CA THR A 232 -18.03 -1.26 12.36
C THR A 232 -17.79 -1.13 13.85
N PRO A 233 -16.57 -1.41 14.36
CA PRO A 233 -16.25 -1.13 15.76
C PRO A 233 -16.35 0.37 16.02
N GLY A 234 -17.21 0.76 16.94
CA GLY A 234 -17.45 2.17 17.26
C GLY A 234 -16.37 2.78 18.13
N TRP A 235 -16.04 4.00 17.83
CA TRP A 235 -15.64 5.02 18.78
C TRP A 235 -16.70 6.10 18.67
N LYS A 236 -16.90 6.97 19.64
CA LYS A 236 -17.92 8.03 19.66
C LYS A 236 -18.25 8.54 18.26
N THR A 237 -19.45 8.30 17.80
CA THR A 237 -19.95 8.78 16.52
C THR A 237 -20.00 10.31 16.57
N LYS A 238 -19.13 10.98 15.81
CA LYS A 238 -19.11 12.44 15.71
C LYS A 238 -19.35 12.95 14.31
N HIS A 239 -19.13 12.09 13.30
CA HIS A 239 -19.21 12.45 11.90
C HIS A 239 -20.08 11.43 11.21
N HIS A 240 -20.91 11.90 10.32
CA HIS A 240 -21.92 11.11 9.62
C HIS A 240 -21.69 11.22 8.10
N TYR A 241 -20.43 11.20 7.70
CA TYR A 241 -20.08 11.30 6.29
C TYR A 241 -19.87 9.93 5.68
N TYR A 242 -20.27 9.80 4.42
CA TYR A 242 -19.97 8.61 3.65
C TYR A 242 -19.81 8.96 2.17
N TYR A 243 -19.21 8.07 1.41
CA TYR A 243 -19.32 8.02 -0.04
C TYR A 243 -19.39 6.57 -0.50
N LEU A 244 -19.89 6.40 -1.71
CA LEU A 244 -19.99 5.09 -2.36
C LEU A 244 -18.96 4.99 -3.47
N GLU A 245 -18.36 3.82 -3.65
CA GLU A 245 -17.40 3.57 -4.73
C GLU A 245 -17.52 2.16 -5.31
N GLY A 246 -16.74 1.89 -6.36
CA GLY A 246 -16.60 0.56 -6.94
C GLY A 246 -17.58 0.25 -8.07
N ARG A 247 -18.41 1.19 -8.51
CA ARG A 247 -19.37 1.02 -9.59
C ARG A 247 -19.27 2.10 -10.65
N LEU A 248 -19.47 1.73 -11.93
CA LEU A 248 -19.37 2.67 -13.05
C LEU A 248 -20.51 3.68 -13.13
N GLU A 249 -21.62 3.41 -12.47
CA GLU A 249 -22.75 4.33 -12.42
C GLU A 249 -22.59 5.48 -11.41
N PHE A 250 -21.52 5.49 -10.63
CA PHE A 250 -21.19 6.55 -9.67
C PHE A 250 -20.47 7.73 -10.29
#